data_d2ec59f9a469901286008c80df5a8a17
#
_entry.id   d2ec59f9a469901286008c80df5a8a17
#
_cell.length_a   1.000
_cell.length_b   1.000
_cell.length_c   1.000
_cell.angle_alpha   90.00
_cell.angle_beta   90.00
_cell.angle_gamma   90.00
#
_symmetry.space_group_name_H-M   'P 1'
#
loop_
_entity.id
_entity.type
_entity.pdbx_description
1 polymer ?
#
loop_
_entity_poly.entity_id
_entity_poly.type
_entity_poly.pdbx_seq_one_letter_code
_entity_poly.pdbx_strand_id
1 'polypeptide(L)'
;VTTFNFSFCDRSDTIYDEDEVLLALAEQLGNFTMLVGGPEYVHCLLPPLESLATVEETVVRDKAVESLRKISHEHSPVDLEVHFEPLVKRLASGDWFTSRTSACGLFSVCYPRVSSTVKAEIRQHFRTLCSDDTPMVRRAAASKLGEFAKVLELEYVKSDIISLFTALASDEQDSVRLLAVEAGVSIATLLPQEDLETLVMPTLRQAAEDKSWRVRYMVADKFSDLQKAVGPEITKNDLVPAFQNLLKDCEAEVRAAAANKVKEFCENLPEDSRETIIMTHILPCVKELVSDTNQHVKSALASVIMGLSTILGKDNTVEHLLPLFLAQLKDECPEVRLNIISNLDCVNEVIGIRQLSQSLLPAIVELAEDAKWRVRLAIIEYMPLLAGQLGVEFFDEKLNSLCMAWLVDHGRLLIRNVHNNYNSKESAEKRECPAPTVMPVLPALSEVCGQEITTKHMLPVVFKMSNDQVANVRFNVAKSLQKIGPVLDSNCLQTEVKPVLEKLASDQDMDVKYFAQEAISVLSLA
;
A
#
# COMPACT_ATOMS: atom_id res chain seq x y z
N VAL A 1 -49.16 19.08 -11.81
CA VAL A 1 -48.73 17.81 -11.20
C VAL A 1 -48.56 16.83 -12.33
N THR A 2 -47.38 16.82 -12.92
CA THR A 2 -46.98 15.85 -13.94
C THR A 2 -46.54 14.59 -13.17
N THR A 3 -47.42 13.60 -13.16
CA THR A 3 -47.07 12.23 -12.79
C THR A 3 -45.98 11.75 -13.74
N PHE A 4 -44.72 11.79 -13.29
CA PHE A 4 -43.65 11.02 -13.93
C PHE A 4 -43.97 9.55 -13.63
N ASN A 5 -44.66 8.92 -14.56
CA ASN A 5 -44.76 7.48 -14.60
C ASN A 5 -43.40 6.97 -15.01
N PHE A 6 -42.58 6.53 -14.07
CA PHE A 6 -41.43 5.68 -14.31
C PHE A 6 -41.93 4.29 -14.75
N SER A 7 -42.60 4.27 -15.91
CA SER A 7 -43.01 3.05 -16.60
C SER A 7 -41.83 2.38 -17.32
N PHE A 8 -40.60 2.58 -16.83
CA PHE A 8 -39.43 1.83 -17.31
C PHE A 8 -39.42 0.40 -16.81
N CYS A 9 -40.16 0.08 -15.75
CA CYS A 9 -40.20 -1.27 -15.19
C CYS A 9 -41.18 -2.23 -15.85
N ASP A 10 -42.06 -1.77 -16.78
CA ASP A 10 -43.18 -2.60 -17.22
C ASP A 10 -43.17 -2.99 -18.72
N ARG A 11 -42.22 -2.60 -19.51
CA ARG A 11 -42.21 -2.97 -20.95
C ARG A 11 -40.82 -2.94 -21.57
N SER A 12 -40.06 -3.96 -21.35
CA SER A 12 -39.28 -4.68 -22.36
C SER A 12 -38.29 -5.65 -21.67
N ASP A 13 -38.42 -6.91 -21.88
CA ASP A 13 -37.51 -7.99 -21.42
C ASP A 13 -36.06 -7.82 -21.92
N THR A 14 -35.79 -6.83 -22.80
CA THR A 14 -34.49 -6.59 -23.41
C THR A 14 -33.61 -5.53 -22.70
N ILE A 15 -34.17 -4.72 -21.77
CA ILE A 15 -33.38 -3.69 -21.05
C ILE A 15 -32.78 -4.25 -19.76
N TYR A 16 -33.31 -5.35 -19.24
CA TYR A 16 -32.84 -5.97 -18.02
C TYR A 16 -31.59 -6.85 -18.16
N ASP A 17 -31.16 -7.10 -19.39
CA ASP A 17 -30.00 -7.97 -19.68
C ASP A 17 -28.67 -7.18 -19.85
N GLU A 18 -28.68 -5.86 -19.75
CA GLU A 18 -27.46 -5.05 -19.88
C GLU A 18 -27.04 -4.48 -18.51
N ASP A 19 -26.18 -5.21 -17.80
CA ASP A 19 -25.64 -4.83 -16.49
C ASP A 19 -25.03 -3.42 -16.48
N GLU A 20 -24.46 -2.98 -17.59
CA GLU A 20 -23.90 -1.63 -17.74
C GLU A 20 -24.97 -0.54 -17.64
N VAL A 21 -26.16 -0.76 -18.21
CA VAL A 21 -27.29 0.19 -18.15
C VAL A 21 -27.86 0.23 -16.73
N LEU A 22 -28.02 -0.94 -16.10
CA LEU A 22 -28.47 -1.03 -14.71
C LEU A 22 -27.48 -0.35 -13.76
N LEU A 23 -26.18 -0.54 -13.99
CA LEU A 23 -25.13 0.12 -13.22
C LEU A 23 -25.18 1.64 -13.34
N ALA A 24 -25.31 2.16 -14.57
CA ALA A 24 -25.44 3.59 -14.82
C ALA A 24 -26.69 4.19 -14.16
N LEU A 25 -27.82 3.47 -14.19
CA LEU A 25 -29.06 3.89 -13.52
C LEU A 25 -28.86 3.90 -11.99
N ALA A 26 -28.30 2.86 -11.42
CA ALA A 26 -28.03 2.76 -9.99
C ALA A 26 -27.13 3.90 -9.49
N GLU A 27 -26.12 4.27 -10.27
CA GLU A 27 -25.20 5.36 -9.96
C GLU A 27 -25.82 6.75 -10.07
N GLN A 28 -26.63 6.98 -11.12
CA GLN A 28 -27.15 8.30 -11.43
C GLN A 28 -28.43 8.68 -10.68
N LEU A 29 -29.30 7.71 -10.36
CA LEU A 29 -30.54 7.99 -9.66
C LEU A 29 -30.35 8.71 -8.32
N GLY A 30 -29.26 8.45 -7.62
CA GLY A 30 -28.88 9.15 -6.39
C GLY A 30 -28.61 10.66 -6.55
N ASN A 31 -28.46 11.13 -7.79
CA ASN A 31 -28.22 12.54 -8.13
C ASN A 31 -29.47 13.26 -8.65
N PHE A 32 -30.62 12.60 -8.70
CA PHE A 32 -31.82 13.10 -9.37
C PHE A 32 -32.73 13.94 -8.47
N THR A 33 -32.38 14.18 -7.22
CA THR A 33 -33.22 14.94 -6.28
C THR A 33 -33.78 16.23 -6.88
N MET A 34 -32.94 17.06 -7.48
CA MET A 34 -33.37 18.31 -8.09
C MET A 34 -34.18 18.10 -9.38
N LEU A 35 -33.89 17.02 -10.12
CA LEU A 35 -34.63 16.69 -11.36
C LEU A 35 -36.03 16.21 -11.12
N VAL A 36 -36.33 15.61 -9.95
CA VAL A 36 -37.67 15.18 -9.58
C VAL A 36 -38.47 16.27 -8.87
N GLY A 37 -37.90 17.44 -8.69
CA GLY A 37 -38.59 18.61 -8.09
C GLY A 37 -38.10 18.97 -6.68
N GLY A 38 -37.04 18.37 -6.21
CA GLY A 38 -36.43 18.65 -4.92
C GLY A 38 -36.72 17.62 -3.82
N PRO A 39 -36.26 17.88 -2.59
CA PRO A 39 -36.36 16.93 -1.47
C PRO A 39 -37.80 16.45 -1.15
N GLU A 40 -38.81 17.27 -1.39
CA GLU A 40 -40.23 16.89 -1.16
C GLU A 40 -40.68 15.73 -2.04
N TYR A 41 -40.05 15.54 -3.20
CA TYR A 41 -40.44 14.51 -4.18
C TYR A 41 -39.42 13.39 -4.30
N VAL A 42 -38.34 13.42 -3.52
CA VAL A 42 -37.22 12.46 -3.61
C VAL A 42 -37.67 11.00 -3.37
N HIS A 43 -38.76 10.80 -2.65
CA HIS A 43 -39.33 9.48 -2.41
C HIS A 43 -39.75 8.74 -3.69
N CYS A 44 -39.99 9.45 -4.81
CA CYS A 44 -40.27 8.81 -6.09
C CYS A 44 -39.09 8.06 -6.70
N LEU A 45 -37.86 8.32 -6.23
CA LEU A 45 -36.65 7.61 -6.64
C LEU A 45 -36.46 6.27 -5.89
N LEU A 46 -37.17 6.04 -4.81
CA LEU A 46 -37.04 4.85 -3.98
C LEU A 46 -37.42 3.55 -4.70
N PRO A 47 -38.58 3.44 -5.40
CA PRO A 47 -38.97 2.19 -6.05
C PRO A 47 -37.99 1.67 -7.10
N PRO A 48 -37.47 2.48 -8.04
CA PRO A 48 -36.47 1.99 -8.99
C PRO A 48 -35.14 1.61 -8.32
N LEU A 49 -34.70 2.33 -7.29
CA LEU A 49 -33.49 1.98 -6.53
C LEU A 49 -33.70 0.72 -5.69
N GLU A 50 -34.87 0.49 -5.13
CA GLU A 50 -35.21 -0.75 -4.44
C GLU A 50 -35.12 -1.96 -5.37
N SER A 51 -35.63 -1.86 -6.59
CA SER A 51 -35.51 -2.90 -7.61
C SER A 51 -34.03 -3.16 -7.97
N LEU A 52 -33.22 -2.12 -8.19
CA LEU A 52 -31.80 -2.23 -8.48
C LEU A 52 -31.00 -2.82 -7.31
N ALA A 53 -31.43 -2.60 -6.08
CA ALA A 53 -30.82 -3.17 -4.88
C ALA A 53 -31.09 -4.68 -4.70
N THR A 54 -31.91 -5.30 -5.56
CA THR A 54 -32.25 -6.73 -5.50
C THR A 54 -31.67 -7.56 -6.64
N VAL A 55 -31.05 -6.94 -7.66
CA VAL A 55 -30.51 -7.65 -8.83
C VAL A 55 -29.37 -8.59 -8.46
N GLU A 56 -29.06 -9.56 -9.31
CA GLU A 56 -27.99 -10.54 -9.06
C GLU A 56 -26.60 -9.93 -9.11
N GLU A 57 -26.38 -8.93 -9.98
CA GLU A 57 -25.07 -8.31 -10.14
C GLU A 57 -24.68 -7.45 -8.93
N THR A 58 -23.61 -7.84 -8.26
CA THR A 58 -23.19 -7.20 -6.99
C THR A 58 -22.83 -5.73 -7.16
N VAL A 59 -22.16 -5.36 -8.27
CA VAL A 59 -21.75 -3.96 -8.49
C VAL A 59 -22.97 -3.05 -8.64
N VAL A 60 -24.02 -3.52 -9.32
CA VAL A 60 -25.29 -2.79 -9.47
C VAL A 60 -25.95 -2.58 -8.11
N ARG A 61 -26.03 -3.64 -7.30
CA ARG A 61 -26.60 -3.54 -5.94
C ARG A 61 -25.85 -2.55 -5.06
N ASP A 62 -24.51 -2.62 -5.08
CA ASP A 62 -23.68 -1.73 -4.27
C ASP A 62 -23.89 -0.26 -4.65
N LYS A 63 -24.01 0.05 -5.94
CA LYS A 63 -24.32 1.39 -6.42
C LYS A 63 -25.74 1.83 -6.11
N ALA A 64 -26.70 0.93 -6.17
CA ALA A 64 -28.09 1.21 -5.74
C ALA A 64 -28.13 1.54 -4.24
N VAL A 65 -27.43 0.77 -3.40
CA VAL A 65 -27.31 1.05 -1.96
C VAL A 65 -26.61 2.39 -1.70
N GLU A 66 -25.54 2.70 -2.42
CA GLU A 66 -24.85 3.99 -2.33
C GLU A 66 -25.80 5.16 -2.67
N SER A 67 -26.59 5.05 -3.74
CA SER A 67 -27.60 6.03 -4.14
C SER A 67 -28.73 6.15 -3.10
N LEU A 68 -29.22 5.02 -2.56
CA LEU A 68 -30.21 5.02 -1.47
C LEU A 68 -29.69 5.71 -0.21
N ARG A 69 -28.43 5.46 0.17
CA ARG A 69 -27.77 6.15 1.29
C ARG A 69 -27.71 7.66 1.06
N LYS A 70 -27.38 8.08 -0.15
CA LYS A 70 -27.31 9.49 -0.53
C LYS A 70 -28.67 10.17 -0.43
N ILE A 71 -29.72 9.61 -1.04
CA ILE A 71 -31.04 10.19 -1.00
C ILE A 71 -31.73 10.09 0.37
N SER A 72 -31.29 9.19 1.25
CA SER A 72 -31.79 9.14 2.62
C SER A 72 -31.57 10.47 3.36
N HIS A 73 -30.48 11.17 3.07
CA HIS A 73 -30.15 12.45 3.66
C HIS A 73 -31.04 13.59 3.18
N GLU A 74 -31.64 13.44 2.00
CA GLU A 74 -32.56 14.41 1.41
C GLU A 74 -33.98 14.34 1.99
N HIS A 75 -34.37 13.23 2.62
CA HIS A 75 -35.65 13.08 3.29
C HIS A 75 -35.72 13.87 4.59
N SER A 76 -36.87 14.48 4.89
CA SER A 76 -37.16 14.92 6.26
C SER A 76 -37.27 13.72 7.21
N PRO A 77 -37.13 13.90 8.55
CA PRO A 77 -37.33 12.79 9.48
C PRO A 77 -38.68 12.08 9.34
N VAL A 78 -39.73 12.82 9.04
CA VAL A 78 -41.08 12.26 8.81
C VAL A 78 -41.11 11.45 7.53
N ASP A 79 -40.62 11.98 6.43
CA ASP A 79 -40.60 11.29 5.14
C ASP A 79 -39.68 10.07 5.17
N LEU A 80 -38.61 10.12 5.98
CA LEU A 80 -37.72 8.98 6.18
C LEU A 80 -38.48 7.80 6.82
N GLU A 81 -39.31 8.05 7.83
CA GLU A 81 -40.14 7.00 8.45
C GLU A 81 -41.27 6.54 7.54
N VAL A 82 -41.87 7.44 6.74
CA VAL A 82 -43.00 7.12 5.88
C VAL A 82 -42.59 6.38 4.61
N HIS A 83 -41.43 6.70 4.03
CA HIS A 83 -41.06 6.21 2.70
C HIS A 83 -39.82 5.34 2.71
N PHE A 84 -38.73 5.77 3.39
CA PHE A 84 -37.43 5.10 3.33
C PHE A 84 -37.35 3.88 4.27
N GLU A 85 -37.78 4.01 5.49
CA GLU A 85 -37.76 2.92 6.46
C GLU A 85 -38.59 1.70 6.02
N PRO A 86 -39.81 1.83 5.45
CA PRO A 86 -40.52 0.69 4.90
C PRO A 86 -39.78 -0.03 3.77
N LEU A 87 -39.02 0.70 2.95
CA LEU A 87 -38.13 0.11 1.94
C LEU A 87 -37.04 -0.74 2.60
N VAL A 88 -36.37 -0.22 3.64
CA VAL A 88 -35.34 -0.96 4.38
C VAL A 88 -35.92 -2.25 4.96
N LYS A 89 -37.12 -2.21 5.53
CA LYS A 89 -37.84 -3.40 6.04
C LYS A 89 -38.12 -4.41 4.94
N ARG A 90 -38.65 -3.97 3.79
CA ARG A 90 -38.91 -4.87 2.65
C ARG A 90 -37.66 -5.55 2.17
N LEU A 91 -36.55 -4.81 2.02
CA LEU A 91 -35.26 -5.39 1.63
C LEU A 91 -34.76 -6.39 2.68
N ALA A 92 -34.84 -6.03 3.97
CA ALA A 92 -34.38 -6.87 5.07
C ALA A 92 -35.18 -8.18 5.24
N SER A 93 -36.44 -8.18 4.82
CA SER A 93 -37.35 -9.33 4.88
C SER A 93 -37.58 -10.00 3.53
N GLY A 94 -36.86 -9.60 2.49
CA GLY A 94 -37.03 -10.13 1.14
C GLY A 94 -36.66 -11.61 1.04
N ASP A 95 -37.31 -12.33 0.16
CA ASP A 95 -37.12 -13.78 -0.05
C ASP A 95 -35.71 -14.09 -0.56
N TRP A 96 -35.14 -13.20 -1.37
CA TRP A 96 -33.81 -13.36 -1.96
C TRP A 96 -32.71 -12.79 -1.07
N PHE A 97 -31.61 -13.53 -0.94
CA PHE A 97 -30.46 -13.10 -0.16
C PHE A 97 -29.86 -11.79 -0.67
N THR A 98 -29.99 -11.48 -1.96
CA THR A 98 -29.51 -10.25 -2.59
C THR A 98 -30.13 -9.00 -1.97
N SER A 99 -31.45 -9.02 -1.77
CA SER A 99 -32.17 -7.90 -1.12
C SER A 99 -31.77 -7.75 0.35
N ARG A 100 -31.67 -8.87 1.09
CA ARG A 100 -31.27 -8.85 2.50
C ARG A 100 -29.80 -8.37 2.68
N THR A 101 -28.92 -8.73 1.74
CA THR A 101 -27.54 -8.23 1.70
C THR A 101 -27.51 -6.70 1.54
N SER A 102 -28.32 -6.17 0.61
CA SER A 102 -28.41 -4.72 0.37
C SER A 102 -28.97 -3.96 1.57
N ALA A 103 -29.95 -4.53 2.28
CA ALA A 103 -30.52 -3.93 3.47
C ALA A 103 -29.46 -3.61 4.54
N CYS A 104 -28.45 -4.47 4.70
CA CYS A 104 -27.39 -4.28 5.71
C CYS A 104 -26.70 -2.92 5.61
N GLY A 105 -26.57 -2.35 4.41
CA GLY A 105 -25.94 -1.05 4.17
C GLY A 105 -26.81 0.17 4.47
N LEU A 106 -28.10 -0.01 4.81
CA LEU A 106 -29.07 1.08 4.94
C LEU A 106 -29.45 1.42 6.40
N PHE A 107 -29.14 0.55 7.35
CA PHE A 107 -29.54 0.74 8.75
C PHE A 107 -28.87 1.95 9.39
N SER A 108 -27.59 2.15 9.16
CA SER A 108 -26.81 3.23 9.77
C SER A 108 -27.26 4.63 9.35
N VAL A 109 -27.76 4.80 8.13
CA VAL A 109 -28.23 6.11 7.62
C VAL A 109 -29.68 6.41 8.04
N CYS A 110 -30.47 5.39 8.34
CA CYS A 110 -31.85 5.53 8.77
C CYS A 110 -31.97 5.74 10.28
N TYR A 111 -31.28 4.92 11.07
CA TYR A 111 -31.41 4.82 12.52
C TYR A 111 -31.37 6.15 13.30
N PRO A 112 -30.41 7.07 13.08
CA PRO A 112 -30.27 8.28 13.92
C PRO A 112 -31.46 9.23 13.83
N ARG A 113 -32.28 9.13 12.78
CA ARG A 113 -33.27 10.13 12.39
C ARG A 113 -34.70 9.67 12.50
N VAL A 114 -34.93 8.48 13.06
CA VAL A 114 -36.25 7.90 13.24
C VAL A 114 -36.68 7.85 14.71
N SER A 115 -37.97 7.64 14.98
CA SER A 115 -38.51 7.55 16.32
C SER A 115 -38.00 6.34 17.11
N SER A 116 -38.11 6.37 18.42
CA SER A 116 -37.66 5.30 19.32
C SER A 116 -38.30 3.95 19.03
N THR A 117 -39.57 3.95 18.61
CA THR A 117 -40.30 2.73 18.22
C THR A 117 -39.67 2.12 16.96
N VAL A 118 -39.44 2.93 15.92
CA VAL A 118 -38.82 2.52 14.68
C VAL A 118 -37.37 2.08 14.91
N LYS A 119 -36.63 2.76 15.77
CA LYS A 119 -35.28 2.33 16.19
C LYS A 119 -35.27 0.91 16.74
N ALA A 120 -36.22 0.56 17.59
CA ALA A 120 -36.33 -0.79 18.14
C ALA A 120 -36.58 -1.85 17.06
N GLU A 121 -37.43 -1.55 16.08
CA GLU A 121 -37.70 -2.43 14.93
C GLU A 121 -36.46 -2.58 14.04
N ILE A 122 -35.76 -1.50 13.75
CA ILE A 122 -34.47 -1.52 12.98
C ILE A 122 -33.45 -2.41 13.67
N ARG A 123 -33.24 -2.27 15.00
CA ARG A 123 -32.31 -3.14 15.74
C ARG A 123 -32.72 -4.61 15.62
N GLN A 124 -34.03 -4.92 15.67
CA GLN A 124 -34.51 -6.30 15.54
C GLN A 124 -34.24 -6.86 14.12
N HIS A 125 -34.48 -6.08 13.06
CA HIS A 125 -34.18 -6.50 11.69
C HIS A 125 -32.68 -6.76 11.50
N PHE A 126 -31.82 -5.87 12.00
CA PHE A 126 -30.37 -6.06 11.91
C PHE A 126 -29.94 -7.34 12.66
N ARG A 127 -30.49 -7.59 13.84
CA ARG A 127 -30.23 -8.81 14.61
C ARG A 127 -30.61 -10.06 13.82
N THR A 128 -31.73 -10.05 13.14
CA THR A 128 -32.19 -11.14 12.28
C THR A 128 -31.23 -11.40 11.14
N LEU A 129 -30.72 -10.35 10.47
CA LEU A 129 -29.74 -10.47 9.39
C LEU A 129 -28.39 -11.01 9.86
N CYS A 130 -27.95 -10.69 11.08
CA CYS A 130 -26.74 -11.26 11.67
C CYS A 130 -26.83 -12.77 11.93
N SER A 131 -28.04 -13.32 12.00
CA SER A 131 -28.34 -14.74 12.20
C SER A 131 -29.00 -15.38 10.99
N ASP A 132 -28.89 -14.78 9.81
CA ASP A 132 -29.47 -15.28 8.57
C ASP A 132 -28.91 -16.64 8.18
N ASP A 133 -29.75 -17.50 7.62
CA ASP A 133 -29.31 -18.84 7.15
C ASP A 133 -28.24 -18.75 6.05
N THR A 134 -28.28 -17.66 5.26
CA THR A 134 -27.35 -17.45 4.15
C THR A 134 -26.06 -16.78 4.62
N PRO A 135 -24.89 -17.43 4.46
CA PRO A 135 -23.61 -16.86 4.89
C PRO A 135 -23.28 -15.50 4.26
N MET A 136 -23.72 -15.25 3.03
CA MET A 136 -23.49 -13.97 2.35
C MET A 136 -24.21 -12.81 3.03
N VAL A 137 -25.40 -13.06 3.61
CA VAL A 137 -26.14 -12.07 4.39
C VAL A 137 -25.45 -11.82 5.73
N ARG A 138 -25.05 -12.88 6.45
CA ARG A 138 -24.27 -12.74 7.69
C ARG A 138 -22.95 -11.99 7.45
N ARG A 139 -22.28 -12.27 6.33
CA ARG A 139 -21.08 -11.55 5.91
C ARG A 139 -21.34 -10.05 5.69
N ALA A 140 -22.41 -9.71 4.98
CA ALA A 140 -22.81 -8.32 4.76
C ALA A 140 -23.15 -7.62 6.09
N ALA A 141 -23.89 -8.28 6.99
CA ALA A 141 -24.20 -7.78 8.32
C ALA A 141 -22.93 -7.55 9.15
N ALA A 142 -21.98 -8.50 9.15
CA ALA A 142 -20.70 -8.37 9.83
C ALA A 142 -19.89 -7.17 9.32
N SER A 143 -19.86 -6.93 8.00
CA SER A 143 -19.17 -5.79 7.40
C SER A 143 -19.75 -4.44 7.79
N LYS A 144 -21.04 -4.40 8.15
CA LYS A 144 -21.76 -3.18 8.54
C LYS A 144 -21.96 -3.04 10.06
N LEU A 145 -21.58 -4.05 10.82
CA LEU A 145 -21.77 -4.06 12.29
C LEU A 145 -21.07 -2.89 12.98
N GLY A 146 -19.81 -2.60 12.62
CA GLY A 146 -19.06 -1.50 13.20
C GLY A 146 -19.64 -0.13 12.83
N GLU A 147 -20.09 0.02 11.58
CA GLU A 147 -20.74 1.24 11.10
C GLU A 147 -22.08 1.46 11.83
N PHE A 148 -22.87 0.39 11.98
CA PHE A 148 -24.16 0.46 12.69
C PHE A 148 -23.97 0.75 14.19
N ALA A 149 -22.98 0.15 14.83
CA ALA A 149 -22.65 0.41 16.23
C ALA A 149 -22.38 1.89 16.52
N LYS A 150 -21.75 2.62 15.58
CA LYS A 150 -21.42 4.05 15.74
C LYS A 150 -22.62 4.97 15.87
N VAL A 151 -23.79 4.55 15.39
CA VAL A 151 -25.01 5.36 15.41
C VAL A 151 -25.99 4.94 16.51
N LEU A 152 -25.71 3.85 17.22
CA LEU A 152 -26.51 3.38 18.34
C LEU A 152 -26.14 4.11 19.64
N GLU A 153 -27.10 4.19 20.53
CA GLU A 153 -26.91 4.60 21.92
C GLU A 153 -26.05 3.55 22.65
N LEU A 154 -25.17 4.00 23.55
CA LEU A 154 -24.20 3.12 24.22
C LEU A 154 -24.82 1.90 24.92
N GLU A 155 -26.02 2.07 25.48
CA GLU A 155 -26.74 0.97 26.11
C GLU A 155 -27.05 -0.18 25.13
N TYR A 156 -27.42 0.14 23.88
CA TYR A 156 -27.70 -0.84 22.84
C TYR A 156 -26.41 -1.39 22.21
N VAL A 157 -25.33 -0.64 22.22
CA VAL A 157 -24.03 -1.20 21.85
C VAL A 157 -23.66 -2.32 22.84
N LYS A 158 -23.81 -2.09 24.13
CA LYS A 158 -23.50 -3.08 25.18
C LYS A 158 -24.47 -4.26 25.20
N SER A 159 -25.80 -4.01 25.07
CA SER A 159 -26.82 -5.08 25.16
C SER A 159 -26.97 -5.90 23.88
N ASP A 160 -26.92 -5.26 22.73
CA ASP A 160 -27.23 -5.89 21.45
C ASP A 160 -26.00 -6.17 20.62
N ILE A 161 -25.18 -5.13 20.33
CA ILE A 161 -24.06 -5.23 19.39
C ILE A 161 -22.97 -6.19 19.88
N ILE A 162 -22.65 -6.19 21.15
CA ILE A 162 -21.62 -7.09 21.71
C ILE A 162 -21.99 -8.56 21.50
N SER A 163 -23.26 -8.93 21.73
CA SER A 163 -23.72 -10.30 21.51
C SER A 163 -23.68 -10.70 20.02
N LEU A 164 -24.03 -9.78 19.12
CA LEU A 164 -23.93 -9.99 17.68
C LEU A 164 -22.49 -10.12 17.21
N PHE A 165 -21.61 -9.27 17.72
CA PHE A 165 -20.17 -9.33 17.46
C PHE A 165 -19.58 -10.68 17.86
N THR A 166 -19.86 -11.14 19.07
CA THR A 166 -19.38 -12.44 19.59
C THR A 166 -19.90 -13.60 18.75
N ALA A 167 -21.18 -13.55 18.36
CA ALA A 167 -21.79 -14.59 17.53
C ALA A 167 -21.16 -14.64 16.12
N LEU A 168 -21.00 -13.51 15.47
CA LEU A 168 -20.40 -13.41 14.13
C LEU A 168 -18.90 -13.75 14.14
N ALA A 169 -18.18 -13.42 15.21
CA ALA A 169 -16.78 -13.81 15.40
C ALA A 169 -16.59 -15.31 15.66
N SER A 170 -17.68 -16.02 15.95
CA SER A 170 -17.72 -17.49 16.12
C SER A 170 -18.43 -18.21 14.97
N ASP A 171 -18.72 -17.50 13.87
CA ASP A 171 -19.39 -18.07 12.69
C ASP A 171 -18.59 -19.25 12.10
N GLU A 172 -19.32 -20.18 11.48
CA GLU A 172 -18.69 -21.32 10.78
C GLU A 172 -17.82 -20.88 9.60
N GLN A 173 -18.19 -19.78 8.93
CA GLN A 173 -17.46 -19.23 7.78
C GLN A 173 -16.39 -18.23 8.23
N ASP A 174 -15.15 -18.45 7.82
CA ASP A 174 -14.03 -17.55 8.13
C ASP A 174 -14.21 -16.16 7.54
N SER A 175 -14.87 -16.06 6.37
CA SER A 175 -15.19 -14.79 5.72
C SER A 175 -16.16 -13.90 6.53
N VAL A 176 -16.98 -14.50 7.40
CA VAL A 176 -17.80 -13.77 8.37
C VAL A 176 -16.98 -13.39 9.59
N ARG A 177 -16.21 -14.35 10.14
CA ARG A 177 -15.39 -14.11 11.33
C ARG A 177 -14.38 -12.97 11.14
N LEU A 178 -13.70 -12.92 9.98
CA LEU A 178 -12.72 -11.84 9.73
C LEU A 178 -13.35 -10.45 9.70
N LEU A 179 -14.58 -10.30 9.17
CA LEU A 179 -15.28 -9.02 9.16
C LEU A 179 -15.83 -8.65 10.55
N ALA A 180 -16.17 -9.65 11.35
CA ALA A 180 -16.51 -9.43 12.75
C ALA A 180 -15.31 -8.88 13.55
N VAL A 181 -14.08 -9.34 13.27
CA VAL A 181 -12.85 -8.78 13.87
C VAL A 181 -12.70 -7.29 13.53
N GLU A 182 -12.86 -6.92 12.28
CA GLU A 182 -12.81 -5.52 11.84
C GLU A 182 -13.88 -4.68 12.56
N ALA A 183 -15.10 -5.19 12.66
CA ALA A 183 -16.18 -4.56 13.44
C ALA A 183 -15.81 -4.42 14.91
N GLY A 184 -15.17 -5.43 15.50
CA GLY A 184 -14.73 -5.45 16.90
C GLY A 184 -13.76 -4.32 17.24
N VAL A 185 -12.83 -3.99 16.32
CA VAL A 185 -11.93 -2.83 16.48
C VAL A 185 -12.73 -1.53 16.50
N SER A 186 -13.69 -1.36 15.60
CA SER A 186 -14.59 -0.19 15.60
C SER A 186 -15.43 -0.10 16.87
N ILE A 187 -15.94 -1.23 17.37
CA ILE A 187 -16.73 -1.30 18.62
C ILE A 187 -15.87 -0.91 19.82
N ALA A 188 -14.61 -1.36 19.85
CA ALA A 188 -13.68 -1.02 20.92
C ALA A 188 -13.48 0.49 21.11
N THR A 189 -13.55 1.27 20.02
CA THR A 189 -13.46 2.73 20.09
C THR A 189 -14.68 3.42 20.69
N LEU A 190 -15.81 2.72 20.78
CA LEU A 190 -17.08 3.28 21.25
C LEU A 190 -17.33 3.01 22.74
N LEU A 191 -16.65 2.01 23.31
CA LEU A 191 -16.85 1.56 24.68
C LEU A 191 -15.92 2.28 25.66
N PRO A 192 -16.37 2.50 26.92
CA PRO A 192 -15.50 2.92 28.00
C PRO A 192 -14.41 1.87 28.24
N GLN A 193 -13.25 2.35 28.67
CA GLN A 193 -12.06 1.51 28.92
C GLN A 193 -12.34 0.34 29.88
N GLU A 194 -13.17 0.55 30.88
CA GLU A 194 -13.57 -0.44 31.90
C GLU A 194 -14.37 -1.61 31.32
N ASP A 195 -15.05 -1.42 30.19
CA ASP A 195 -15.87 -2.45 29.54
C ASP A 195 -15.07 -3.30 28.53
N LEU A 196 -13.95 -2.81 28.03
CA LEU A 196 -13.20 -3.45 26.94
C LEU A 196 -12.69 -4.83 27.32
N GLU A 197 -12.14 -4.98 28.52
CA GLU A 197 -11.58 -6.24 29.02
C GLU A 197 -12.63 -7.35 29.10
N THR A 198 -13.86 -7.02 29.47
CA THR A 198 -14.94 -8.00 29.67
C THR A 198 -15.78 -8.23 28.43
N LEU A 199 -16.00 -7.20 27.61
CA LEU A 199 -16.96 -7.25 26.49
C LEU A 199 -16.33 -7.51 25.13
N VAL A 200 -15.08 -7.07 24.90
CA VAL A 200 -14.46 -7.12 23.57
C VAL A 200 -13.23 -8.03 23.53
N MET A 201 -12.35 -7.92 24.51
CA MET A 201 -11.07 -8.63 24.51
C MET A 201 -11.18 -10.16 24.48
N PRO A 202 -12.11 -10.83 25.15
CA PRO A 202 -12.24 -12.29 25.06
C PRO A 202 -12.43 -12.78 23.61
N THR A 203 -13.27 -12.08 22.85
CA THR A 203 -13.55 -12.41 21.44
C THR A 203 -12.33 -12.14 20.55
N LEU A 204 -11.64 -11.01 20.75
CA LEU A 204 -10.45 -10.66 19.96
C LEU A 204 -9.23 -11.55 20.28
N ARG A 205 -9.05 -11.99 21.53
CA ARG A 205 -8.04 -12.99 21.89
C ARG A 205 -8.28 -14.29 21.13
N GLN A 206 -9.52 -14.76 21.08
CA GLN A 206 -9.90 -15.95 20.33
C GLN A 206 -9.65 -15.79 18.83
N ALA A 207 -9.93 -14.61 18.26
CA ALA A 207 -9.68 -14.32 16.86
C ALA A 207 -8.18 -14.30 16.51
N ALA A 208 -7.31 -13.84 17.41
CA ALA A 208 -5.86 -13.86 17.23
C ALA A 208 -5.28 -15.28 17.13
N GLU A 209 -6.01 -16.28 17.65
CA GLU A 209 -5.65 -17.71 17.62
C GLU A 209 -6.59 -18.52 16.72
N ASP A 210 -7.35 -17.87 15.82
CA ASP A 210 -8.31 -18.53 14.94
C ASP A 210 -7.63 -19.58 14.05
N LYS A 211 -8.34 -20.67 13.80
CA LYS A 211 -7.89 -21.75 12.89
C LYS A 211 -7.64 -21.27 11.45
N SER A 212 -8.36 -20.24 11.00
CA SER A 212 -8.16 -19.64 9.67
C SER A 212 -7.09 -18.55 9.73
N TRP A 213 -6.07 -18.68 8.90
CA TRP A 213 -5.04 -17.65 8.75
C TRP A 213 -5.61 -16.30 8.31
N ARG A 214 -6.72 -16.29 7.56
CA ARG A 214 -7.37 -15.05 7.12
C ARG A 214 -7.91 -14.23 8.28
N VAL A 215 -8.45 -14.89 9.31
CA VAL A 215 -8.92 -14.22 10.53
C VAL A 215 -7.73 -13.68 11.31
N ARG A 216 -6.67 -14.47 11.48
CA ARG A 216 -5.42 -14.02 12.14
C ARG A 216 -4.75 -12.86 11.36
N TYR A 217 -4.78 -12.93 10.01
CA TYR A 217 -4.33 -11.84 9.15
C TYR A 217 -5.09 -10.53 9.41
N MET A 218 -6.42 -10.60 9.51
CA MET A 218 -7.24 -9.42 9.81
C MET A 218 -6.88 -8.82 11.19
N VAL A 219 -6.63 -9.66 12.19
CA VAL A 219 -6.16 -9.19 13.50
C VAL A 219 -4.81 -8.47 13.37
N ALA A 220 -3.87 -9.03 12.61
CA ALA A 220 -2.56 -8.42 12.37
C ALA A 220 -2.67 -7.10 11.61
N ASP A 221 -3.51 -7.05 10.57
CA ASP A 221 -3.74 -5.85 9.75
C ASP A 221 -4.35 -4.70 10.57
N LYS A 222 -5.30 -5.00 11.45
CA LYS A 222 -5.97 -4.01 12.31
C LYS A 222 -5.31 -3.82 13.68
N PHE A 223 -4.11 -4.37 13.88
CA PHE A 223 -3.50 -4.44 15.21
C PHE A 223 -3.18 -3.07 15.82
N SER A 224 -2.68 -2.14 15.02
CA SER A 224 -2.39 -0.78 15.47
C SER A 224 -3.66 0.00 15.82
N ASP A 225 -4.73 -0.18 15.05
CA ASP A 225 -6.03 0.45 15.34
C ASP A 225 -6.62 -0.10 16.65
N LEU A 226 -6.48 -1.42 16.85
CA LEU A 226 -6.89 -2.07 18.09
C LEU A 226 -6.09 -1.54 19.29
N GLN A 227 -4.78 -1.40 19.15
CA GLN A 227 -3.91 -0.86 20.18
C GLN A 227 -4.35 0.54 20.63
N LYS A 228 -4.67 1.42 19.67
CA LYS A 228 -5.16 2.78 19.95
C LYS A 228 -6.50 2.77 20.68
N ALA A 229 -7.35 1.81 20.38
CA ALA A 229 -8.68 1.70 20.98
C ALA A 229 -8.65 1.17 22.42
N VAL A 230 -7.77 0.22 22.73
CA VAL A 230 -7.81 -0.49 24.02
C VAL A 230 -6.96 0.14 25.14
N GLY A 231 -6.05 1.04 24.79
CA GLY A 231 -5.21 1.74 25.76
C GLY A 231 -4.02 0.95 26.29
N PRO A 232 -3.21 1.56 27.19
CA PRO A 232 -1.89 1.06 27.56
C PRO A 232 -1.90 -0.24 28.36
N GLU A 233 -2.81 -0.42 29.30
CA GLU A 233 -2.84 -1.59 30.17
C GLU A 233 -3.19 -2.87 29.40
N ILE A 234 -4.23 -2.86 28.59
CA ILE A 234 -4.61 -3.99 27.75
C ILE A 234 -3.51 -4.24 26.70
N THR A 235 -2.92 -3.18 26.14
CA THR A 235 -1.79 -3.33 25.22
C THR A 235 -0.66 -4.13 25.85
N LYS A 236 -0.24 -3.79 27.06
CA LYS A 236 0.86 -4.44 27.76
C LYS A 236 0.54 -5.91 28.10
N ASN A 237 -0.66 -6.16 28.61
CA ASN A 237 -1.02 -7.47 29.14
C ASN A 237 -1.44 -8.47 28.05
N ASP A 238 -2.14 -8.00 27.02
CA ASP A 238 -2.75 -8.83 25.98
C ASP A 238 -2.12 -8.67 24.61
N LEU A 239 -1.93 -7.41 24.17
CA LEU A 239 -1.52 -7.17 22.79
C LEU A 239 -0.04 -7.49 22.56
N VAL A 240 0.84 -7.25 23.53
CA VAL A 240 2.26 -7.60 23.38
C VAL A 240 2.46 -9.10 23.16
N PRO A 241 1.91 -10.01 23.98
CA PRO A 241 1.99 -11.45 23.70
C PRO A 241 1.32 -11.87 22.40
N ALA A 242 0.15 -11.30 22.09
CA ALA A 242 -0.56 -11.59 20.84
C ALA A 242 0.26 -11.17 19.61
N PHE A 243 0.91 -10.01 19.66
CA PHE A 243 1.75 -9.52 18.59
C PHE A 243 2.98 -10.40 18.36
N GLN A 244 3.62 -10.87 19.44
CA GLN A 244 4.70 -11.84 19.34
C GLN A 244 4.24 -13.12 18.62
N ASN A 245 3.06 -13.63 18.93
CA ASN A 245 2.51 -14.82 18.29
C ASN A 245 2.22 -14.57 16.79
N LEU A 246 1.69 -13.41 16.43
CA LEU A 246 1.44 -13.05 15.02
C LEU A 246 2.75 -12.89 14.23
N LEU A 247 3.80 -12.34 14.84
CA LEU A 247 5.13 -12.24 14.21
C LEU A 247 5.80 -13.62 14.01
N LYS A 248 5.35 -14.64 14.74
CA LYS A 248 5.84 -16.03 14.66
C LYS A 248 4.82 -16.99 14.05
N ASP A 249 3.77 -16.46 13.42
CA ASP A 249 2.71 -17.28 12.83
C ASP A 249 3.26 -18.26 11.77
N CYS A 250 2.62 -19.42 11.65
CA CYS A 250 3.00 -20.42 10.66
C CYS A 250 2.78 -19.93 9.20
N GLU A 251 1.83 -18.99 8.99
CA GLU A 251 1.52 -18.44 7.68
C GLU A 251 2.30 -17.15 7.39
N ALA A 252 2.96 -17.11 6.25
CA ALA A 252 3.79 -15.98 5.85
C ALA A 252 3.00 -14.68 5.69
N GLU A 253 1.76 -14.75 5.22
CA GLU A 253 0.86 -13.62 5.07
C GLU A 253 0.56 -12.93 6.40
N VAL A 254 0.35 -13.73 7.45
CA VAL A 254 0.12 -13.21 8.81
C VAL A 254 1.39 -12.57 9.36
N ARG A 255 2.55 -13.24 9.20
CA ARG A 255 3.84 -12.67 9.61
C ARG A 255 4.14 -11.36 8.90
N ALA A 256 3.88 -11.28 7.57
CA ALA A 256 4.11 -10.07 6.78
C ALA A 256 3.19 -8.92 7.23
N ALA A 257 1.91 -9.19 7.46
CA ALA A 257 0.96 -8.20 7.99
C ALA A 257 1.41 -7.67 9.36
N ALA A 258 1.81 -8.55 10.27
CA ALA A 258 2.34 -8.16 11.58
C ALA A 258 3.66 -7.38 11.45
N ALA A 259 4.58 -7.82 10.58
CA ALA A 259 5.86 -7.14 10.34
C ALA A 259 5.66 -5.68 9.88
N ASN A 260 4.69 -5.42 9.01
CA ASN A 260 4.34 -4.06 8.57
C ASN A 260 3.89 -3.14 9.72
N LYS A 261 3.36 -3.71 10.80
CA LYS A 261 2.85 -2.96 11.97
C LYS A 261 3.90 -2.74 13.07
N VAL A 262 5.10 -3.31 12.94
CA VAL A 262 6.12 -3.27 14.00
C VAL A 262 6.45 -1.85 14.45
N LYS A 263 6.71 -0.93 13.51
CA LYS A 263 7.03 0.46 13.83
C LYS A 263 5.88 1.13 14.58
N GLU A 264 4.69 1.13 13.99
CA GLU A 264 3.51 1.79 14.55
C GLU A 264 3.12 1.21 15.91
N PHE A 265 3.20 -0.12 16.05
CA PHE A 265 2.95 -0.78 17.34
C PHE A 265 3.93 -0.32 18.42
N CYS A 266 5.23 -0.22 18.09
CA CYS A 266 6.25 0.25 19.02
C CYS A 266 6.08 1.74 19.36
N GLU A 267 5.71 2.58 18.41
CA GLU A 267 5.43 4.01 18.63
C GLU A 267 4.27 4.23 19.62
N ASN A 268 3.24 3.40 19.54
CA ASN A 268 2.03 3.50 20.36
C ASN A 268 2.16 2.80 21.73
N LEU A 269 3.31 2.19 22.04
CA LEU A 269 3.55 1.64 23.39
C LEU A 269 3.66 2.76 24.44
N PRO A 270 3.26 2.47 25.72
CA PRO A 270 3.42 3.44 26.80
C PRO A 270 4.88 3.88 26.96
N GLU A 271 5.09 5.18 27.05
CA GLU A 271 6.43 5.79 27.02
C GLU A 271 7.36 5.28 28.13
N ASP A 272 6.81 5.04 29.33
CA ASP A 272 7.53 4.57 30.51
C ASP A 272 8.07 3.13 30.41
N SER A 273 7.44 2.29 29.59
CA SER A 273 7.78 0.88 29.41
C SER A 273 8.17 0.50 27.97
N ARG A 274 8.10 1.45 27.04
CA ARG A 274 8.30 1.25 25.59
C ARG A 274 9.61 0.55 25.28
N GLU A 275 10.72 1.11 25.72
CA GLU A 275 12.06 0.56 25.46
C GLU A 275 12.18 -0.86 26.01
N THR A 276 11.77 -1.09 27.24
CA THR A 276 11.82 -2.41 27.88
C THR A 276 10.99 -3.44 27.12
N ILE A 277 9.77 -3.10 26.71
CA ILE A 277 8.90 -3.99 25.94
C ILE A 277 9.52 -4.31 24.58
N ILE A 278 10.02 -3.30 23.88
CA ILE A 278 10.64 -3.52 22.57
C ILE A 278 11.86 -4.43 22.68
N MET A 279 12.76 -4.15 23.61
CA MET A 279 14.00 -4.92 23.78
C MET A 279 13.74 -6.35 24.23
N THR A 280 12.75 -6.58 25.10
CA THR A 280 12.48 -7.90 25.68
C THR A 280 11.57 -8.76 24.81
N HIS A 281 10.57 -8.17 24.17
CA HIS A 281 9.49 -8.90 23.50
C HIS A 281 9.51 -8.79 21.98
N ILE A 282 9.77 -7.60 21.43
CA ILE A 282 9.62 -7.34 19.99
C ILE A 282 10.92 -7.58 19.24
N LEU A 283 12.03 -7.06 19.72
CA LEU A 283 13.33 -7.17 19.05
C LEU A 283 13.78 -8.63 18.81
N PRO A 284 13.57 -9.58 19.72
CA PRO A 284 13.88 -10.99 19.45
C PRO A 284 13.09 -11.54 18.25
N CYS A 285 11.80 -11.19 18.12
CA CYS A 285 10.98 -11.59 16.98
C CYS A 285 11.46 -10.93 15.68
N VAL A 286 11.81 -9.65 15.73
CA VAL A 286 12.37 -8.91 14.59
C VAL A 286 13.67 -9.54 14.11
N LYS A 287 14.55 -9.95 15.01
CA LYS A 287 15.81 -10.66 14.67
C LYS A 287 15.55 -11.98 13.93
N GLU A 288 14.52 -12.71 14.29
CA GLU A 288 14.12 -13.94 13.56
C GLU A 288 13.58 -13.61 12.17
N LEU A 289 12.73 -12.59 12.05
CA LEU A 289 12.08 -12.19 10.78
C LEU A 289 13.05 -11.60 9.74
N VAL A 290 14.17 -11.02 10.17
CA VAL A 290 15.23 -10.53 9.26
C VAL A 290 15.73 -11.64 8.33
N SER A 291 15.72 -12.89 8.81
CA SER A 291 16.16 -14.08 8.07
C SER A 291 15.00 -15.00 7.72
N ASP A 292 13.76 -14.50 7.64
CA ASP A 292 12.59 -15.30 7.27
C ASP A 292 12.77 -15.95 5.90
N THR A 293 12.25 -17.16 5.75
CA THR A 293 12.30 -17.90 4.47
C THR A 293 11.45 -17.28 3.37
N ASN A 294 10.44 -16.48 3.75
CA ASN A 294 9.56 -15.81 2.82
C ASN A 294 10.04 -14.38 2.52
N GLN A 295 10.29 -14.09 1.25
CA GLN A 295 10.78 -12.77 0.81
C GLN A 295 9.81 -11.62 1.11
N HIS A 296 8.49 -11.87 1.08
CA HIS A 296 7.49 -10.84 1.36
C HIS A 296 7.49 -10.44 2.84
N VAL A 297 7.76 -11.39 3.74
CA VAL A 297 7.94 -11.12 5.18
C VAL A 297 9.18 -10.26 5.41
N LYS A 298 10.32 -10.63 4.78
CA LYS A 298 11.56 -9.84 4.86
C LYS A 298 11.38 -8.44 4.29
N SER A 299 10.69 -8.31 3.15
CA SER A 299 10.40 -7.02 2.50
C SER A 299 9.49 -6.14 3.36
N ALA A 300 8.42 -6.71 3.93
CA ALA A 300 7.52 -6.02 4.83
C ALA A 300 8.26 -5.46 6.05
N LEU A 301 9.11 -6.28 6.69
CA LEU A 301 9.92 -5.84 7.82
C LEU A 301 10.92 -4.75 7.40
N ALA A 302 11.62 -4.91 6.29
CA ALA A 302 12.61 -3.95 5.78
C ALA A 302 12.02 -2.57 5.52
N SER A 303 10.73 -2.49 5.17
CA SER A 303 10.03 -1.22 4.93
C SER A 303 9.82 -0.38 6.21
N VAL A 304 9.84 -0.99 7.39
CA VAL A 304 9.48 -0.33 8.66
C VAL A 304 10.56 -0.39 9.74
N ILE A 305 11.49 -1.36 9.66
CA ILE A 305 12.47 -1.62 10.73
C ILE A 305 13.38 -0.41 10.99
N MET A 306 13.70 0.36 9.96
CA MET A 306 14.56 1.55 10.07
C MET A 306 13.93 2.61 10.98
N GLY A 307 12.60 2.72 10.98
CA GLY A 307 11.85 3.63 11.83
C GLY A 307 11.95 3.33 13.33
N LEU A 308 12.38 2.12 13.73
CA LEU A 308 12.66 1.82 15.13
C LEU A 308 13.83 2.61 15.71
N SER A 309 14.71 3.13 14.85
CA SER A 309 15.85 3.95 15.26
C SER A 309 15.41 5.22 16.00
N THR A 310 14.36 5.87 15.53
CA THR A 310 13.81 7.09 16.16
C THR A 310 13.18 6.81 17.53
N ILE A 311 12.71 5.57 17.73
CA ILE A 311 12.05 5.14 18.97
C ILE A 311 13.09 4.72 20.02
N LEU A 312 14.12 3.97 19.61
CA LEU A 312 15.11 3.36 20.50
C LEU A 312 16.33 4.25 20.76
N GLY A 313 16.51 5.30 19.96
CA GLY A 313 17.65 6.22 20.11
C GLY A 313 18.98 5.65 19.62
N LYS A 314 20.03 6.44 19.79
CA LYS A 314 21.33 6.21 19.15
C LYS A 314 22.01 4.91 19.59
N ASP A 315 22.15 4.68 20.89
CA ASP A 315 22.95 3.59 21.42
C ASP A 315 22.32 2.23 21.06
N ASN A 316 21.01 2.07 21.30
CA ASN A 316 20.29 0.85 20.92
C ASN A 316 20.25 0.64 19.39
N THR A 317 20.19 1.71 18.60
CA THR A 317 20.25 1.60 17.15
C THR A 317 21.59 1.05 16.70
N VAL A 318 22.71 1.57 17.23
CA VAL A 318 24.05 1.11 16.86
C VAL A 318 24.28 -0.34 17.31
N GLU A 319 23.89 -0.67 18.54
CA GLU A 319 24.15 -1.99 19.11
C GLU A 319 23.25 -3.10 18.54
N HIS A 320 21.97 -2.81 18.35
CA HIS A 320 20.97 -3.85 18.08
C HIS A 320 20.33 -3.80 16.71
N LEU A 321 20.10 -2.60 16.13
CA LEU A 321 19.41 -2.46 14.85
C LEU A 321 20.37 -2.43 13.65
N LEU A 322 21.49 -1.73 13.77
CA LEU A 322 22.44 -1.57 12.67
C LEU A 322 22.96 -2.90 12.09
N PRO A 323 23.28 -3.94 12.91
CA PRO A 323 23.62 -5.26 12.37
C PRO A 323 22.51 -5.90 11.54
N LEU A 324 21.23 -5.66 11.90
CA LEU A 324 20.08 -6.19 11.16
C LEU A 324 19.92 -5.46 9.82
N PHE A 325 20.10 -4.16 9.79
CA PHE A 325 20.06 -3.37 8.54
C PHE A 325 21.15 -3.83 7.57
N LEU A 326 22.38 -4.05 8.06
CA LEU A 326 23.49 -4.53 7.25
C LEU A 326 23.23 -5.95 6.71
N ALA A 327 22.60 -6.82 7.49
CA ALA A 327 22.20 -8.16 7.04
C ALA A 327 21.15 -8.07 5.91
N GLN A 328 20.13 -7.23 6.06
CA GLN A 328 19.11 -7.03 5.02
C GLN A 328 19.62 -6.27 3.79
N LEU A 329 20.60 -5.41 3.93
CA LEU A 329 21.26 -4.76 2.79
C LEU A 329 21.97 -5.78 1.88
N LYS A 330 22.43 -6.90 2.46
CA LYS A 330 23.04 -8.03 1.74
C LYS A 330 22.05 -9.13 1.36
N ASP A 331 20.76 -8.94 1.57
CA ASP A 331 19.74 -9.93 1.21
C ASP A 331 19.73 -10.23 -0.29
N GLU A 332 19.47 -11.45 -0.65
CA GLU A 332 19.36 -11.87 -2.05
C GLU A 332 18.19 -11.21 -2.80
N CYS A 333 17.10 -10.85 -2.07
CA CYS A 333 15.92 -10.20 -2.63
C CYS A 333 16.17 -8.70 -2.89
N PRO A 334 16.05 -8.22 -4.14
CA PRO A 334 16.26 -6.81 -4.47
C PRO A 334 15.34 -5.85 -3.72
N GLU A 335 14.09 -6.26 -3.50
CA GLU A 335 13.07 -5.44 -2.83
C GLU A 335 13.43 -5.20 -1.35
N VAL A 336 13.99 -6.19 -0.67
CA VAL A 336 14.49 -6.05 0.70
C VAL A 336 15.60 -5.00 0.76
N ARG A 337 16.60 -5.10 -0.14
CA ARG A 337 17.68 -4.11 -0.22
C ARG A 337 17.18 -2.71 -0.52
N LEU A 338 16.24 -2.58 -1.48
CA LEU A 338 15.64 -1.30 -1.84
C LEU A 338 14.94 -0.65 -0.64
N ASN A 339 14.13 -1.41 0.10
CA ASN A 339 13.43 -0.91 1.28
C ASN A 339 14.39 -0.41 2.36
N ILE A 340 15.51 -1.09 2.58
CA ILE A 340 16.56 -0.61 3.51
C ILE A 340 17.18 0.70 3.00
N ILE A 341 17.59 0.75 1.73
CA ILE A 341 18.23 1.94 1.17
C ILE A 341 17.29 3.14 1.17
N SER A 342 16.02 2.93 0.84
CA SER A 342 15.01 4.00 0.77
C SER A 342 14.70 4.67 2.10
N ASN A 343 15.04 4.05 3.23
CA ASN A 343 14.74 4.54 4.57
C ASN A 343 15.99 4.82 5.42
N LEU A 344 17.17 4.97 4.79
CA LEU A 344 18.43 5.26 5.50
C LEU A 344 18.44 6.63 6.20
N ASP A 345 17.63 7.58 5.74
CA ASP A 345 17.41 8.88 6.36
C ASP A 345 16.96 8.76 7.82
N CYS A 346 16.05 7.86 8.11
CA CYS A 346 15.57 7.61 9.48
C CYS A 346 16.73 7.24 10.44
N VAL A 347 17.68 6.46 9.97
CA VAL A 347 18.86 6.07 10.77
C VAL A 347 19.89 7.18 10.82
N ASN A 348 20.08 7.88 9.70
CA ASN A 348 21.00 9.01 9.60
C ASN A 348 20.64 10.14 10.58
N GLU A 349 19.34 10.44 10.75
CA GLU A 349 18.86 11.42 11.72
C GLU A 349 19.24 11.08 13.16
N VAL A 350 19.31 9.78 13.50
CA VAL A 350 19.53 9.31 14.86
C VAL A 350 21.02 9.13 15.18
N ILE A 351 21.76 8.43 14.31
CA ILE A 351 23.18 8.10 14.58
C ILE A 351 24.16 9.06 13.91
N GLY A 352 23.70 9.82 12.93
CA GLY A 352 24.47 10.76 12.15
C GLY A 352 25.25 10.11 10.99
N ILE A 353 25.50 10.90 9.95
CA ILE A 353 26.11 10.47 8.69
C ILE A 353 27.49 9.82 8.89
N ARG A 354 28.29 10.32 9.82
CA ARG A 354 29.64 9.79 10.07
C ARG A 354 29.61 8.35 10.57
N GLN A 355 28.75 8.04 11.53
CA GLN A 355 28.59 6.70 12.09
C GLN A 355 27.98 5.75 11.05
N LEU A 356 26.91 6.21 10.40
CA LEU A 356 26.23 5.44 9.36
C LEU A 356 27.17 5.09 8.22
N SER A 357 27.95 6.05 7.71
CA SER A 357 28.90 5.84 6.63
C SER A 357 30.01 4.85 6.98
N GLN A 358 30.54 4.92 8.19
CA GLN A 358 31.57 3.97 8.64
C GLN A 358 31.08 2.51 8.62
N SER A 359 29.81 2.29 8.91
CA SER A 359 29.20 0.95 8.95
C SER A 359 28.67 0.51 7.58
N LEU A 360 28.11 1.42 6.80
CA LEU A 360 27.46 1.14 5.53
C LEU A 360 28.44 0.98 4.37
N LEU A 361 29.49 1.82 4.32
CA LEU A 361 30.43 1.85 3.20
C LEU A 361 31.11 0.50 2.93
N PRO A 362 31.62 -0.25 3.93
CA PRO A 362 32.18 -1.58 3.70
C PRO A 362 31.19 -2.56 3.06
N ALA A 363 29.91 -2.50 3.46
CA ALA A 363 28.87 -3.36 2.90
C ALA A 363 28.53 -2.98 1.44
N ILE A 364 28.51 -1.69 1.11
CA ILE A 364 28.32 -1.19 -0.26
C ILE A 364 29.48 -1.64 -1.15
N VAL A 365 30.72 -1.50 -0.70
CA VAL A 365 31.92 -1.94 -1.44
C VAL A 365 31.88 -3.44 -1.68
N GLU A 366 31.57 -4.23 -0.65
CA GLU A 366 31.46 -5.69 -0.76
C GLU A 366 30.39 -6.10 -1.80
N LEU A 367 29.21 -5.48 -1.79
CA LEU A 367 28.16 -5.73 -2.78
C LEU A 367 28.55 -5.26 -4.18
N ALA A 368 29.30 -4.20 -4.28
CA ALA A 368 29.82 -3.66 -5.52
C ALA A 368 30.87 -4.55 -6.19
N GLU A 369 31.57 -5.34 -5.40
CA GLU A 369 32.59 -6.30 -5.83
C GLU A 369 32.06 -7.75 -5.86
N ASP A 370 30.75 -7.96 -5.63
CA ASP A 370 30.13 -9.29 -5.63
C ASP A 370 30.40 -10.04 -6.95
N ALA A 371 30.61 -11.34 -6.85
CA ALA A 371 30.84 -12.20 -8.01
C ALA A 371 29.64 -12.21 -8.98
N LYS A 372 28.42 -12.05 -8.46
CA LYS A 372 27.18 -12.02 -9.25
C LYS A 372 26.95 -10.63 -9.84
N TRP A 373 26.95 -10.50 -11.14
CA TRP A 373 26.75 -9.21 -11.83
C TRP A 373 25.44 -8.52 -11.49
N ARG A 374 24.35 -9.28 -11.23
CA ARG A 374 23.05 -8.73 -10.83
C ARG A 374 23.09 -8.01 -9.48
N VAL A 375 23.90 -8.50 -8.55
CA VAL A 375 24.10 -7.84 -7.24
C VAL A 375 24.84 -6.53 -7.43
N ARG A 376 25.94 -6.54 -8.22
CA ARG A 376 26.70 -5.31 -8.54
C ARG A 376 25.83 -4.27 -9.23
N LEU A 377 25.04 -4.69 -10.24
CA LEU A 377 24.12 -3.81 -10.97
C LEU A 377 23.10 -3.18 -10.03
N ALA A 378 22.50 -3.96 -9.14
CA ALA A 378 21.51 -3.45 -8.20
C ALA A 378 22.07 -2.34 -7.29
N ILE A 379 23.33 -2.46 -6.84
CA ILE A 379 23.97 -1.40 -6.04
C ILE A 379 24.21 -0.14 -6.87
N ILE A 380 24.59 -0.28 -8.14
CA ILE A 380 24.76 0.88 -9.05
C ILE A 380 23.42 1.61 -9.26
N GLU A 381 22.33 0.87 -9.46
CA GLU A 381 20.99 1.42 -9.62
C GLU A 381 20.52 2.19 -8.38
N TYR A 382 21.00 1.83 -7.20
CA TYR A 382 20.68 2.52 -5.95
C TYR A 382 21.59 3.73 -5.64
N MET A 383 22.64 3.99 -6.41
CA MET A 383 23.57 5.11 -6.16
C MET A 383 22.87 6.48 -6.15
N PRO A 384 21.92 6.80 -7.04
CA PRO A 384 21.20 8.08 -6.96
C PRO A 384 20.42 8.22 -5.65
N LEU A 385 19.79 7.15 -5.20
CA LEU A 385 19.05 7.13 -3.95
C LEU A 385 19.98 7.29 -2.75
N LEU A 386 21.11 6.57 -2.73
CA LEU A 386 22.13 6.70 -1.69
C LEU A 386 22.73 8.11 -1.64
N ALA A 387 23.00 8.72 -2.79
CA ALA A 387 23.49 10.10 -2.85
C ALA A 387 22.46 11.09 -2.28
N GLY A 388 21.16 10.88 -2.57
CA GLY A 388 20.07 11.69 -2.02
C GLY A 388 19.90 11.54 -0.51
N GLN A 389 20.01 10.32 0.02
CA GLN A 389 19.83 10.01 1.44
C GLN A 389 21.04 10.39 2.32
N LEU A 390 22.24 10.15 1.83
CA LEU A 390 23.49 10.37 2.58
C LEU A 390 24.11 11.74 2.32
N GLY A 391 23.65 12.45 1.33
CA GLY A 391 24.13 13.77 0.93
C GLY A 391 25.21 13.73 -0.15
N VAL A 392 25.26 14.81 -0.90
CA VAL A 392 26.13 14.98 -2.08
C VAL A 392 27.62 15.00 -1.71
N GLU A 393 27.99 15.62 -0.59
CA GLU A 393 29.37 15.66 -0.08
C GLU A 393 29.88 14.24 0.24
N PHE A 394 29.05 13.44 0.89
CA PHE A 394 29.39 12.05 1.18
C PHE A 394 29.55 11.22 -0.10
N PHE A 395 28.67 11.43 -1.08
CA PHE A 395 28.78 10.76 -2.37
C PHE A 395 30.09 11.11 -3.07
N ASP A 396 30.44 12.38 -3.16
CA ASP A 396 31.68 12.84 -3.83
C ASP A 396 32.94 12.28 -3.16
N GLU A 397 33.01 12.32 -1.84
CA GLU A 397 34.18 11.84 -1.10
C GLU A 397 34.35 10.31 -1.08
N LYS A 398 33.27 9.54 -1.03
CA LYS A 398 33.32 8.10 -0.71
C LYS A 398 32.81 7.17 -1.80
N LEU A 399 31.81 7.58 -2.56
CA LEU A 399 31.13 6.71 -3.54
C LEU A 399 31.45 7.07 -4.99
N ASN A 400 31.78 8.31 -5.27
CA ASN A 400 32.00 8.80 -6.63
C ASN A 400 33.07 8.02 -7.38
N SER A 401 34.25 7.83 -6.79
CA SER A 401 35.35 7.08 -7.42
C SER A 401 34.98 5.63 -7.71
N LEU A 402 34.26 4.99 -6.79
CA LEU A 402 33.75 3.64 -6.94
C LEU A 402 32.72 3.56 -8.08
N CYS A 403 31.78 4.49 -8.12
CA CYS A 403 30.77 4.58 -9.16
C CYS A 403 31.39 4.81 -10.55
N MET A 404 32.34 5.73 -10.65
CA MET A 404 33.03 6.02 -11.93
C MET A 404 33.93 4.86 -12.41
N ALA A 405 34.56 4.13 -11.50
CA ALA A 405 35.34 2.93 -11.84
C ALA A 405 34.43 1.84 -12.46
N TRP A 406 33.26 1.62 -11.91
CA TRP A 406 32.30 0.64 -12.47
C TRP A 406 31.79 1.01 -13.84
N LEU A 407 31.54 2.29 -14.09
CA LEU A 407 31.15 2.78 -15.41
C LEU A 407 32.18 2.42 -16.49
N VAL A 408 33.46 2.50 -16.16
CA VAL A 408 34.54 2.22 -17.10
C VAL A 408 34.81 0.71 -17.26
N ASP A 409 34.90 -0.04 -16.18
CA ASP A 409 35.34 -1.44 -16.21
C ASP A 409 34.20 -2.42 -16.58
N HIS A 410 33.01 -2.22 -16.07
CA HIS A 410 31.91 -3.14 -16.30
C HIS A 410 31.18 -2.90 -17.62
N GLY A 411 31.22 -1.72 -18.17
CA GLY A 411 30.79 -1.46 -19.54
C GLY A 411 31.53 -2.36 -20.54
N ARG A 412 32.83 -2.55 -20.35
CA ARG A 412 33.66 -3.42 -21.20
C ARG A 412 33.47 -4.92 -20.92
N LEU A 413 33.24 -5.34 -19.67
CA LEU A 413 33.03 -6.75 -19.33
C LEU A 413 31.66 -7.28 -19.77
N LEU A 414 30.61 -6.49 -19.62
CA LEU A 414 29.25 -6.82 -20.11
C LEU A 414 29.23 -6.94 -21.64
N ILE A 415 29.95 -6.08 -22.34
CA ILE A 415 30.06 -6.10 -23.81
C ILE A 415 30.87 -7.31 -24.29
N ARG A 416 31.98 -7.68 -23.63
CA ARG A 416 32.77 -8.88 -23.97
C ARG A 416 31.93 -10.16 -23.82
N ASN A 417 31.11 -10.27 -22.77
CA ASN A 417 30.26 -11.44 -22.56
C ASN A 417 29.13 -11.54 -23.59
N VAL A 418 28.57 -10.42 -24.05
CA VAL A 418 27.60 -10.40 -25.14
C VAL A 418 28.25 -10.83 -26.45
N HIS A 419 29.47 -10.39 -26.76
CA HIS A 419 30.15 -10.75 -28.01
C HIS A 419 30.57 -12.23 -28.06
N ASN A 420 31.02 -12.79 -26.93
CA ASN A 420 31.39 -14.21 -26.82
C ASN A 420 30.17 -15.16 -26.82
N ASN A 421 29.00 -14.71 -26.36
CA ASN A 421 27.77 -15.52 -26.39
C ASN A 421 27.05 -15.49 -27.73
N TYR A 422 27.31 -14.55 -28.63
CA TYR A 422 26.77 -14.55 -29.99
C TYR A 422 27.35 -15.67 -30.85
N ASN A 423 28.53 -16.19 -30.51
CA ASN A 423 29.24 -17.24 -31.27
C ASN A 423 29.04 -18.67 -30.72
N SER A 424 28.34 -18.86 -29.59
CA SER A 424 28.03 -20.17 -29.05
C SER A 424 26.54 -20.51 -29.26
N LYS A 425 26.30 -21.62 -30.00
CA LYS A 425 24.96 -22.16 -30.25
C LYS A 425 24.31 -22.85 -29.02
N GLU A 426 24.59 -22.39 -27.79
CA GLU A 426 24.02 -22.98 -26.59
C GLU A 426 22.84 -22.13 -26.05
N SER A 427 21.68 -22.79 -26.12
CA SER A 427 20.40 -22.61 -25.41
C SER A 427 19.77 -21.22 -25.28
N ALA A 428 18.52 -21.15 -25.74
CA ALA A 428 17.61 -19.99 -25.73
C ALA A 428 17.36 -19.34 -24.33
N GLU A 429 17.68 -20.04 -23.25
CA GLU A 429 17.49 -19.56 -21.86
C GLU A 429 18.60 -18.61 -21.36
N LYS A 430 19.70 -18.47 -22.09
CA LYS A 430 20.81 -17.54 -21.74
C LYS A 430 20.79 -16.20 -22.50
N ARG A 431 19.73 -15.90 -23.26
CA ARG A 431 19.66 -14.74 -24.17
C ARG A 431 19.17 -13.42 -23.54
N GLU A 432 18.84 -13.39 -22.26
CA GLU A 432 18.50 -12.14 -21.58
C GLU A 432 19.70 -11.57 -20.83
N CYS A 433 20.66 -11.02 -21.58
CA CYS A 433 21.58 -10.02 -21.03
C CYS A 433 21.01 -8.65 -21.39
N PRO A 434 20.50 -7.86 -20.44
CA PRO A 434 20.06 -6.51 -20.75
C PRO A 434 21.27 -5.69 -21.24
N ALA A 435 21.03 -4.92 -22.29
CA ALA A 435 21.93 -3.90 -22.81
C ALA A 435 22.39 -2.94 -21.68
N PRO A 436 23.45 -2.15 -21.85
CA PRO A 436 24.22 -1.48 -20.81
C PRO A 436 23.34 -0.67 -19.85
N THR A 437 23.03 -1.24 -18.72
CA THR A 437 22.09 -0.73 -17.71
C THR A 437 22.69 0.35 -16.81
N VAL A 438 23.98 0.63 -16.93
CA VAL A 438 24.67 1.64 -16.11
C VAL A 438 24.43 3.06 -16.62
N MET A 439 24.25 3.23 -17.93
CA MET A 439 24.03 4.55 -18.55
C MET A 439 22.72 5.24 -18.10
N PRO A 440 21.61 4.54 -17.84
CA PRO A 440 20.39 5.17 -17.30
C PRO A 440 20.54 5.74 -15.89
N VAL A 441 21.52 5.29 -15.12
CA VAL A 441 21.77 5.74 -13.73
C VAL A 441 22.44 7.12 -13.68
N LEU A 442 23.27 7.45 -14.67
CA LEU A 442 23.99 8.73 -14.73
C LEU A 442 23.08 9.96 -14.75
N PRO A 443 22.00 10.00 -15.53
CA PRO A 443 21.07 11.13 -15.49
C PRO A 443 20.46 11.33 -14.10
N ALA A 444 19.99 10.27 -13.45
CA ALA A 444 19.44 10.34 -12.11
C ALA A 444 20.49 10.78 -11.07
N LEU A 445 21.74 10.33 -11.20
CA LEU A 445 22.84 10.81 -10.37
C LEU A 445 23.15 12.29 -10.63
N SER A 446 23.13 12.75 -11.87
CA SER A 446 23.40 14.14 -12.22
C SER A 446 22.37 15.09 -11.63
N GLU A 447 21.10 14.70 -11.64
CA GLU A 447 20.01 15.46 -11.00
C GLU A 447 20.21 15.62 -9.48
N VAL A 448 20.65 14.56 -8.80
CA VAL A 448 20.89 14.56 -7.34
C VAL A 448 22.19 15.29 -6.99
N CYS A 449 23.28 15.01 -7.71
CA CYS A 449 24.63 15.53 -7.39
C CYS A 449 24.86 16.96 -7.89
N GLY A 450 24.04 17.44 -8.84
CA GLY A 450 24.13 18.79 -9.40
C GLY A 450 25.28 18.99 -10.41
N GLN A 451 25.39 20.22 -10.89
CA GLN A 451 26.27 20.58 -12.01
C GLN A 451 27.76 20.33 -11.73
N GLU A 452 28.25 20.74 -10.55
CA GLU A 452 29.69 20.69 -10.23
C GLU A 452 30.25 19.26 -10.30
N ILE A 453 29.61 18.32 -9.62
CA ILE A 453 30.04 16.91 -9.60
C ILE A 453 29.83 16.28 -10.97
N THR A 454 28.74 16.61 -11.66
CA THR A 454 28.47 16.10 -13.00
C THR A 454 29.54 16.51 -13.98
N THR A 455 29.91 17.78 -14.01
CA THR A 455 30.96 18.30 -14.89
C THR A 455 32.35 17.73 -14.55
N LYS A 456 32.68 17.68 -13.27
CA LYS A 456 34.02 17.27 -12.82
C LYS A 456 34.26 15.78 -12.98
N HIS A 457 33.27 14.92 -12.71
CA HIS A 457 33.48 13.48 -12.61
C HIS A 457 32.71 12.64 -13.63
N MET A 458 31.47 13.00 -13.96
CA MET A 458 30.62 12.18 -14.84
C MET A 458 30.91 12.44 -16.32
N LEU A 459 30.97 13.70 -16.73
CA LEU A 459 31.18 14.04 -18.16
C LEU A 459 32.49 13.47 -18.73
N PRO A 460 33.65 13.50 -18.06
CA PRO A 460 34.87 12.92 -18.61
C PRO A 460 34.76 11.43 -18.91
N VAL A 461 33.99 10.69 -18.08
CA VAL A 461 33.76 9.27 -18.30
C VAL A 461 32.85 9.04 -19.49
N VAL A 462 31.73 9.80 -19.57
CA VAL A 462 30.77 9.73 -20.69
C VAL A 462 31.47 10.08 -22.01
N PHE A 463 32.29 11.13 -22.06
CA PHE A 463 33.04 11.52 -23.25
C PHE A 463 34.04 10.44 -23.69
N LYS A 464 34.71 9.77 -22.76
CA LYS A 464 35.58 8.65 -23.10
C LYS A 464 34.82 7.50 -23.76
N MET A 465 33.59 7.22 -23.32
CA MET A 465 32.75 6.18 -23.87
C MET A 465 32.18 6.53 -25.26
N SER A 466 32.18 7.81 -25.67
CA SER A 466 31.76 8.22 -27.03
C SER A 466 32.65 7.65 -28.14
N ASN A 467 33.85 7.17 -27.80
CA ASN A 467 34.82 6.54 -28.72
C ASN A 467 34.84 5.01 -28.63
N ASP A 468 33.88 4.40 -27.94
CA ASP A 468 33.80 2.95 -27.79
C ASP A 468 33.57 2.27 -29.16
N GLN A 469 34.15 1.09 -29.34
CA GLN A 469 34.00 0.32 -30.57
C GLN A 469 32.57 -0.16 -30.82
N VAL A 470 31.76 -0.35 -29.75
CA VAL A 470 30.41 -0.87 -29.79
C VAL A 470 29.40 0.27 -30.01
N ALA A 471 28.65 0.20 -31.10
CA ALA A 471 27.63 1.22 -31.43
C ALA A 471 26.60 1.43 -30.33
N ASN A 472 26.18 0.35 -29.66
CA ASN A 472 25.23 0.41 -28.55
C ASN A 472 25.73 1.24 -27.36
N VAL A 473 27.04 1.28 -27.10
CA VAL A 473 27.63 2.17 -26.08
C VAL A 473 27.56 3.61 -26.53
N ARG A 474 27.99 3.90 -27.78
CA ARG A 474 27.99 5.26 -28.34
C ARG A 474 26.58 5.87 -28.40
N PHE A 475 25.58 5.07 -28.81
CA PHE A 475 24.20 5.57 -28.84
C PHE A 475 23.64 5.86 -27.43
N ASN A 476 23.99 5.05 -26.42
CA ASN A 476 23.61 5.34 -25.04
C ASN A 476 24.34 6.56 -24.47
N VAL A 477 25.55 6.87 -24.93
CA VAL A 477 26.22 8.15 -24.61
C VAL A 477 25.37 9.33 -25.09
N ALA A 478 24.89 9.31 -26.33
CA ALA A 478 24.04 10.37 -26.85
C ALA A 478 22.75 10.56 -26.01
N LYS A 479 22.07 9.47 -25.68
CA LYS A 479 20.90 9.50 -24.79
C LYS A 479 21.20 10.02 -23.39
N SER A 480 22.34 9.64 -22.83
CA SER A 480 22.73 10.11 -21.49
C SER A 480 23.05 11.61 -21.51
N LEU A 481 23.77 12.10 -22.51
CA LEU A 481 24.06 13.53 -22.66
C LEU A 481 22.77 14.37 -22.85
N GLN A 482 21.79 13.84 -23.59
CA GLN A 482 20.48 14.49 -23.73
C GLN A 482 19.78 14.68 -22.37
N LYS A 483 19.83 13.67 -21.50
CA LYS A 483 19.19 13.70 -20.17
C LYS A 483 19.99 14.46 -19.12
N ILE A 484 21.32 14.44 -19.20
CA ILE A 484 22.23 15.16 -18.29
C ILE A 484 22.24 16.67 -18.63
N GLY A 485 22.04 17.02 -19.91
CA GLY A 485 22.12 18.39 -20.40
C GLY A 485 21.39 19.44 -19.57
N PRO A 486 20.13 19.21 -19.12
CA PRO A 486 19.39 20.18 -18.29
C PRO A 486 20.06 20.54 -16.96
N VAL A 487 20.99 19.72 -16.45
CA VAL A 487 21.74 19.97 -15.20
C VAL A 487 22.96 20.86 -15.47
N LEU A 488 23.42 20.98 -16.72
CA LEU A 488 24.63 21.70 -17.11
C LEU A 488 24.34 23.15 -17.49
N ASP A 489 25.36 24.02 -17.31
CA ASP A 489 25.26 25.39 -17.79
C ASP A 489 25.46 25.49 -19.32
N SER A 490 25.02 26.62 -19.89
CA SER A 490 25.10 26.87 -21.32
C SER A 490 26.52 26.85 -21.87
N ASN A 491 27.52 27.25 -21.08
CA ASN A 491 28.91 27.25 -21.51
C ASN A 491 29.42 25.80 -21.66
N CYS A 492 29.20 24.95 -20.66
CA CYS A 492 29.57 23.53 -20.71
C CYS A 492 28.86 22.81 -21.87
N LEU A 493 27.58 23.11 -22.08
CA LEU A 493 26.80 22.55 -23.19
C LEU A 493 27.42 22.91 -24.56
N GLN A 494 27.80 24.16 -24.78
CA GLN A 494 28.36 24.60 -26.04
C GLN A 494 29.82 24.18 -26.24
N THR A 495 30.65 24.22 -25.20
CA THR A 495 32.09 23.99 -25.34
C THR A 495 32.51 22.53 -25.22
N GLU A 496 31.78 21.72 -24.46
CA GLU A 496 32.15 20.35 -24.16
C GLU A 496 31.16 19.30 -24.72
N VAL A 497 29.85 19.49 -24.52
CA VAL A 497 28.84 18.50 -24.92
C VAL A 497 28.56 18.54 -26.42
N LYS A 498 28.40 19.74 -26.99
CA LYS A 498 28.10 19.93 -28.42
C LYS A 498 29.13 19.25 -29.35
N PRO A 499 30.45 19.43 -29.18
CA PRO A 499 31.42 18.77 -30.04
C PRO A 499 31.34 17.25 -30.02
N VAL A 500 31.01 16.67 -28.87
CA VAL A 500 30.87 15.21 -28.74
C VAL A 500 29.59 14.73 -29.46
N LEU A 501 28.50 15.44 -29.31
CA LEU A 501 27.24 15.10 -30.00
C LEU A 501 27.36 15.29 -31.52
N GLU A 502 28.01 16.35 -32.02
CA GLU A 502 28.27 16.56 -33.45
C GLU A 502 29.13 15.43 -34.04
N LYS A 503 30.13 14.95 -33.30
CA LYS A 503 30.91 13.79 -33.70
C LYS A 503 30.04 12.53 -33.79
N LEU A 504 29.21 12.26 -32.79
CA LEU A 504 28.27 11.10 -32.79
C LEU A 504 27.20 11.24 -33.88
N ALA A 505 26.77 12.44 -34.22
CA ALA A 505 25.85 12.71 -35.34
C ALA A 505 26.44 12.36 -36.70
N SER A 506 27.75 12.20 -36.80
CA SER A 506 28.49 11.77 -37.97
C SER A 506 28.94 10.30 -37.94
N ASP A 507 28.44 9.51 -36.97
CA ASP A 507 28.78 8.10 -36.80
C ASP A 507 28.35 7.24 -38.00
N GLN A 508 28.98 6.09 -38.18
CA GLN A 508 28.61 5.12 -39.22
C GLN A 508 27.28 4.40 -38.91
N ASP A 509 26.97 4.24 -37.64
CA ASP A 509 25.75 3.58 -37.16
C ASP A 509 24.55 4.53 -37.20
N MET A 510 23.41 4.05 -37.70
CA MET A 510 22.20 4.86 -37.89
C MET A 510 21.54 5.26 -36.59
N ASP A 511 21.52 4.37 -35.60
CA ASP A 511 20.93 4.65 -34.29
C ASP A 511 21.75 5.68 -33.53
N VAL A 512 23.09 5.56 -33.58
CA VAL A 512 23.99 6.57 -32.98
C VAL A 512 23.75 7.95 -33.59
N LYS A 513 23.67 8.04 -34.93
CA LYS A 513 23.35 9.28 -35.62
C LYS A 513 22.03 9.87 -35.17
N TYR A 514 20.97 9.06 -35.18
CA TYR A 514 19.63 9.48 -34.83
C TYR A 514 19.59 10.10 -33.43
N PHE A 515 20.06 9.36 -32.42
CA PHE A 515 20.00 9.83 -31.04
C PHE A 515 20.93 11.01 -30.74
N ALA A 516 22.05 11.12 -31.45
CA ALA A 516 22.90 12.30 -31.36
C ALA A 516 22.23 13.56 -31.95
N GLN A 517 21.57 13.43 -33.10
CA GLN A 517 20.82 14.54 -33.72
C GLN A 517 19.61 14.93 -32.85
N GLU A 518 18.90 13.96 -32.29
CA GLU A 518 17.81 14.20 -31.34
C GLU A 518 18.31 14.98 -30.12
N ALA A 519 19.43 14.57 -29.53
CA ALA A 519 20.03 15.23 -28.37
C ALA A 519 20.43 16.69 -28.71
N ILE A 520 21.05 16.94 -29.86
CA ILE A 520 21.39 18.30 -30.33
C ILE A 520 20.13 19.17 -30.44
N SER A 521 19.06 18.61 -30.99
CA SER A 521 17.78 19.32 -31.15
C SER A 521 17.13 19.63 -29.79
N VAL A 522 17.04 18.65 -28.92
CA VAL A 522 16.40 18.79 -27.59
C VAL A 522 17.16 19.80 -26.71
N LEU A 523 18.49 19.76 -26.74
CA LEU A 523 19.34 20.68 -25.97
C LEU A 523 19.53 22.04 -26.64
N SER A 524 18.89 22.30 -27.79
CA SER A 524 18.99 23.55 -28.55
C SER A 524 20.45 23.94 -28.86
N LEU A 525 21.26 22.98 -29.27
CA LEU A 525 22.70 23.14 -29.58
C LEU A 525 22.95 23.37 -31.11
N ALA A 526 21.90 23.49 -31.89
CA ALA A 526 21.99 23.67 -33.35
C ALA A 526 22.68 24.97 -33.74
#